data_90b7bdb7e568752c05208214a1d3bcf0
#
_entry.id   90b7bdb7e568752c05208214a1d3bcf0
#
_cell.length_a   1.000
_cell.length_b   1.000
_cell.length_c   1.000
_cell.angle_alpha   90.00
_cell.angle_beta   90.00
_cell.angle_gamma   90.00
#
_symmetry.space_group_name_H-M   'P 1'
#
loop_
_entity.id
_entity.type
_entity.pdbx_description
1 polymer ?
#
loop_
_entity_poly.entity_id
_entity_poly.type
_entity_poly.pdbx_seq_one_letter_code
_entity_poly.pdbx_strand_id
1 'polypeptide(L)'
;MSIEQTAIKTTYFSIVGNVLLALIKGLAGFFGNSYALIADAIESTTDIFSSILVLLGFKYAERPADENHPYGHGKIEPIITFLIVAFLVISATVIAYESIDNIQTPHKTPKSWTLIVLGVIILWKEISYRIVIKKSKETNSTSLKADAWHHRSDAITSIMAFIGISIALIFGKGYETADDWAALI
;
A
#
# COMPACT_ATOMS: atom_id res chain seq x y z
N MET A 1 -20.52 -18.55 -12.83
CA MET A 1 -19.90 -17.20 -12.84
C MET A 1 -18.86 -17.20 -13.93
N SER A 2 -18.83 -16.21 -14.83
CA SER A 2 -17.81 -16.14 -15.87
C SER A 2 -16.43 -15.85 -15.22
N ILE A 3 -15.35 -16.21 -15.94
CA ILE A 3 -13.95 -15.93 -15.51
C ILE A 3 -13.79 -14.43 -15.26
N GLU A 4 -14.33 -13.60 -16.16
CA GLU A 4 -14.30 -12.15 -16.08
C GLU A 4 -15.02 -11.60 -14.83
N GLN A 5 -16.21 -12.10 -14.52
CA GLN A 5 -16.95 -11.74 -13.29
C GLN A 5 -16.18 -12.11 -12.02
N THR A 6 -15.44 -13.23 -12.04
CA THR A 6 -14.61 -13.65 -10.93
C THR A 6 -13.42 -12.70 -10.74
N ALA A 7 -12.75 -12.31 -11.82
CA ALA A 7 -11.65 -11.37 -11.79
C ALA A 7 -12.11 -10.00 -11.24
N ILE A 8 -13.19 -9.45 -11.78
CA ILE A 8 -13.77 -8.17 -11.33
C ILE A 8 -14.11 -8.19 -9.84
N LYS A 9 -14.81 -9.22 -9.35
CA LYS A 9 -15.14 -9.33 -7.91
C LYS A 9 -13.89 -9.41 -7.03
N THR A 10 -12.87 -10.13 -7.47
CA THR A 10 -11.61 -10.26 -6.73
C THR A 10 -10.91 -8.91 -6.64
N THR A 11 -10.88 -8.14 -7.72
CA THR A 11 -10.31 -6.78 -7.75
C THR A 11 -11.06 -5.84 -6.80
N TYR A 12 -12.41 -5.86 -6.82
CA TYR A 12 -13.19 -5.06 -5.85
C TYR A 12 -12.89 -5.46 -4.39
N PHE A 13 -12.75 -6.75 -4.10
CA PHE A 13 -12.37 -7.22 -2.77
C PHE A 13 -11.01 -6.65 -2.35
N SER A 14 -10.01 -6.68 -3.24
CA SER A 14 -8.68 -6.09 -2.98
C SER A 14 -8.77 -4.59 -2.72
N ILE A 15 -9.47 -3.83 -3.56
CA ILE A 15 -9.61 -2.37 -3.41
C ILE A 15 -10.27 -2.00 -2.08
N VAL A 16 -11.43 -2.60 -1.78
CA VAL A 16 -12.16 -2.31 -0.54
C VAL A 16 -11.32 -2.70 0.68
N GLY A 17 -10.66 -3.86 0.63
CA GLY A 17 -9.76 -4.31 1.69
C GLY A 17 -8.61 -3.33 1.91
N ASN A 18 -7.97 -2.86 0.85
CA ASN A 18 -6.86 -1.89 0.93
C ASN A 18 -7.32 -0.54 1.49
N VAL A 19 -8.49 -0.03 1.09
CA VAL A 19 -9.05 1.21 1.66
C VAL A 19 -9.29 1.09 3.16
N LEU A 20 -9.92 0.00 3.60
CA LEU A 20 -10.16 -0.24 5.03
C LEU A 20 -8.85 -0.36 5.81
N LEU A 21 -7.86 -1.07 5.26
CA LEU A 21 -6.55 -1.22 5.90
C LEU A 21 -5.80 0.11 5.97
N ALA A 22 -5.80 0.93 4.94
CA ALA A 22 -5.17 2.25 4.95
C ALA A 22 -5.76 3.15 6.05
N LEU A 23 -7.09 3.14 6.22
CA LEU A 23 -7.76 3.86 7.29
C LEU A 23 -7.38 3.33 8.68
N ILE A 24 -7.39 2.00 8.87
CA ILE A 24 -7.01 1.37 10.14
C ILE A 24 -5.55 1.68 10.48
N LYS A 25 -4.62 1.57 9.54
CA LYS A 25 -3.20 1.90 9.70
C LYS A 25 -3.02 3.37 10.10
N GLY A 26 -3.66 4.30 9.38
CA GLY A 26 -3.56 5.73 9.65
C GLY A 26 -4.08 6.10 11.04
N LEU A 27 -5.27 5.62 11.41
CA LEU A 27 -5.83 5.83 12.75
C LEU A 27 -4.97 5.18 13.83
N ALA A 28 -4.51 3.95 13.62
CA ALA A 28 -3.68 3.25 14.59
C ALA A 28 -2.30 3.92 14.73
N GLY A 29 -1.69 4.41 13.67
CA GLY A 29 -0.45 5.16 13.69
C GLY A 29 -0.59 6.46 14.47
N PHE A 30 -1.62 7.25 14.16
CA PHE A 30 -1.89 8.53 14.83
C PHE A 30 -2.18 8.38 16.33
N PHE A 31 -3.12 7.53 16.72
CA PHE A 31 -3.47 7.32 18.11
C PHE A 31 -2.46 6.45 18.87
N GLY A 32 -1.67 5.65 18.15
CA GLY A 32 -0.64 4.77 18.68
C GLY A 32 0.75 5.40 18.82
N ASN A 33 0.94 6.64 18.32
CA ASN A 33 2.24 7.30 18.22
C ASN A 33 3.28 6.43 17.47
N SER A 34 2.88 5.78 16.38
CA SER A 34 3.78 4.97 15.55
C SER A 34 3.90 5.58 14.16
N TYR A 35 5.09 6.08 13.85
CA TYR A 35 5.34 6.64 12.52
C TYR A 35 5.44 5.54 11.47
N ALA A 36 5.96 4.36 11.81
CA ALA A 36 5.96 3.20 10.92
C ALA A 36 4.54 2.85 10.40
N LEU A 37 3.53 2.90 11.27
CA LEU A 37 2.12 2.70 10.85
C LEU A 37 1.57 3.85 10.01
N ILE A 38 1.99 5.10 10.28
CA ILE A 38 1.61 6.27 9.47
C ILE A 38 2.23 6.14 8.07
N ALA A 39 3.51 5.80 7.98
CA ALA A 39 4.21 5.57 6.72
C ALA A 39 3.54 4.46 5.89
N ASP A 40 3.25 3.33 6.52
CA ASP A 40 2.53 2.19 5.90
C ASP A 40 1.10 2.58 5.44
N ALA A 41 0.44 3.52 6.13
CA ALA A 41 -0.86 4.08 5.69
C ALA A 41 -0.71 5.00 4.48
N ILE A 42 0.32 5.85 4.43
CA ILE A 42 0.63 6.73 3.29
C ILE A 42 0.93 5.89 2.05
N GLU A 43 1.77 4.87 2.18
CA GLU A 43 2.08 3.91 1.11
C GLU A 43 0.79 3.25 0.58
N SER A 44 0.00 2.65 1.46
CA SER A 44 -1.28 2.00 1.07
C SER A 44 -2.25 2.96 0.40
N THR A 45 -2.29 4.23 0.80
CA THR A 45 -3.13 5.27 0.18
C THR A 45 -2.62 5.61 -1.22
N THR A 46 -1.30 5.73 -1.39
CA THR A 46 -0.65 5.97 -2.68
C THR A 46 -0.93 4.83 -3.66
N ASP A 47 -0.91 3.58 -3.21
CA ASP A 47 -1.21 2.40 -4.02
C ASP A 47 -2.67 2.37 -4.49
N ILE A 48 -3.61 2.71 -3.62
CA ILE A 48 -5.03 2.83 -3.98
C ILE A 48 -5.20 3.90 -5.07
N PHE A 49 -4.56 5.06 -4.88
CA PHE A 49 -4.63 6.16 -5.84
C PHE A 49 -4.01 5.77 -7.19
N SER A 50 -2.86 5.11 -7.18
CA SER A 50 -2.19 4.57 -8.37
C SER A 50 -3.08 3.58 -9.10
N SER A 51 -3.73 2.66 -8.38
CA SER A 51 -4.65 1.68 -8.96
C SER A 51 -5.86 2.35 -9.63
N ILE A 52 -6.41 3.41 -9.03
CA ILE A 52 -7.49 4.20 -9.62
C ILE A 52 -7.03 4.89 -10.91
N LEU A 53 -5.83 5.50 -10.90
CA LEU A 53 -5.25 6.14 -12.08
C LEU A 53 -5.05 5.13 -13.23
N VAL A 54 -4.55 3.94 -12.93
CA VAL A 54 -4.39 2.87 -13.93
C VAL A 54 -5.73 2.50 -14.55
N LEU A 55 -6.75 2.26 -13.72
CA LEU A 55 -8.10 1.91 -14.21
C LEU A 55 -8.71 3.00 -15.09
N LEU A 56 -8.56 4.27 -14.69
CA LEU A 56 -9.04 5.41 -15.48
C LEU A 56 -8.25 5.54 -16.78
N GLY A 57 -6.94 5.28 -16.75
CA GLY A 57 -6.07 5.32 -17.90
C GLY A 57 -6.41 4.29 -18.95
N PHE A 58 -6.59 3.04 -18.55
CA PHE A 58 -7.01 1.99 -19.46
C PHE A 58 -8.37 2.31 -20.10
N LYS A 59 -9.34 2.71 -19.29
CA LYS A 59 -10.68 3.08 -19.81
C LYS A 59 -10.63 4.25 -20.79
N TYR A 60 -9.71 5.20 -20.62
CA TYR A 60 -9.54 6.30 -21.56
C TYR A 60 -8.77 5.87 -22.81
N ALA A 61 -7.73 5.03 -22.66
CA ALA A 61 -6.90 4.54 -23.76
C ALA A 61 -7.69 3.66 -24.75
N GLU A 62 -8.70 2.93 -24.27
CA GLU A 62 -9.58 2.10 -25.10
C GLU A 62 -10.54 2.89 -26.00
N ARG A 63 -10.65 4.22 -25.84
CA ARG A 63 -11.50 5.05 -26.68
C ARG A 63 -10.97 5.06 -28.12
N PRO A 64 -11.86 4.91 -29.13
CA PRO A 64 -11.48 4.97 -30.53
C PRO A 64 -10.96 6.37 -30.91
N ALA A 65 -10.30 6.46 -32.05
CA ALA A 65 -9.91 7.73 -32.64
C ALA A 65 -11.11 8.65 -32.84
N ASP A 66 -10.92 9.94 -32.57
CA ASP A 66 -11.90 11.02 -32.77
C ASP A 66 -11.27 12.17 -33.58
N GLU A 67 -12.03 13.22 -33.85
CA GLU A 67 -11.57 14.38 -34.65
C GLU A 67 -10.33 15.08 -34.04
N ASN A 68 -10.20 15.08 -32.73
CA ASN A 68 -9.08 15.70 -32.03
C ASN A 68 -7.91 14.72 -31.81
N HIS A 69 -8.17 13.42 -31.84
CA HIS A 69 -7.21 12.35 -31.60
C HIS A 69 -7.24 11.32 -32.73
N PRO A 70 -6.77 11.65 -33.95
CA PRO A 70 -6.86 10.79 -35.12
C PRO A 70 -6.08 9.47 -34.99
N TYR A 71 -5.12 9.39 -34.07
CA TYR A 71 -4.34 8.18 -33.74
C TYR A 71 -4.86 7.42 -32.52
N GLY A 72 -6.06 7.79 -32.02
CA GLY A 72 -6.62 7.20 -30.79
C GLY A 72 -6.03 7.78 -29.52
N HIS A 73 -6.42 7.21 -28.37
CA HIS A 73 -6.13 7.74 -27.03
C HIS A 73 -5.03 6.96 -26.29
N GLY A 74 -4.37 5.99 -26.92
CA GLY A 74 -3.36 5.13 -26.27
C GLY A 74 -2.15 5.86 -25.66
N LYS A 75 -1.87 7.10 -26.10
CA LYS A 75 -0.79 7.92 -25.54
C LYS A 75 -1.04 8.42 -24.11
N ILE A 76 -2.23 8.19 -23.56
CA ILE A 76 -2.53 8.50 -22.15
C ILE A 76 -1.79 7.57 -21.17
N GLU A 77 -1.50 6.33 -21.59
CA GLU A 77 -0.86 5.32 -20.75
C GLU A 77 0.52 5.74 -20.22
N PRO A 78 1.47 6.25 -21.06
CA PRO A 78 2.74 6.79 -20.57
C PRO A 78 2.57 7.97 -19.61
N ILE A 79 1.57 8.84 -19.84
CA ILE A 79 1.31 10.01 -18.99
C ILE A 79 0.86 9.54 -17.59
N ILE A 80 -0.04 8.57 -17.54
CA ILE A 80 -0.51 8.00 -16.28
C ILE A 80 0.63 7.29 -15.56
N THR A 81 1.44 6.52 -16.27
CA THR A 81 2.63 5.88 -15.70
C THR A 81 3.58 6.92 -15.09
N PHE A 82 3.82 8.02 -15.78
CA PHE A 82 4.63 9.12 -15.25
C PHE A 82 4.03 9.73 -13.98
N LEU A 83 2.72 9.98 -13.95
CA LEU A 83 2.03 10.50 -12.77
C LEU A 83 2.13 9.54 -11.58
N ILE A 84 1.97 8.24 -11.80
CA ILE A 84 2.12 7.22 -10.75
C ILE A 84 3.53 7.23 -10.19
N VAL A 85 4.55 7.21 -11.05
CA VAL A 85 5.95 7.27 -10.61
C VAL A 85 6.24 8.56 -9.84
N ALA A 86 5.73 9.71 -10.31
CA ALA A 86 5.88 10.99 -9.60
C ALA A 86 5.25 10.94 -8.20
N PHE A 87 4.05 10.37 -8.08
CA PHE A 87 3.37 10.17 -6.79
C PHE A 87 4.16 9.27 -5.85
N LEU A 88 4.68 8.14 -6.34
CA LEU A 88 5.51 7.23 -5.55
C LEU A 88 6.79 7.92 -5.04
N VAL A 89 7.47 8.69 -5.90
CA VAL A 89 8.68 9.42 -5.51
C VAL A 89 8.37 10.49 -4.47
N ILE A 90 7.28 11.24 -4.63
CA ILE A 90 6.84 12.25 -3.64
C ILE A 90 6.54 11.56 -2.31
N SER A 91 5.76 10.49 -2.31
CA SER A 91 5.38 9.73 -1.11
C SER A 91 6.61 9.20 -0.38
N ALA A 92 7.52 8.54 -1.09
CA ALA A 92 8.77 8.04 -0.54
C ALA A 92 9.65 9.16 0.05
N THR A 93 9.70 10.32 -0.63
CA THR A 93 10.47 11.49 -0.15
C THR A 93 9.88 12.05 1.14
N VAL A 94 8.55 12.16 1.23
CA VAL A 94 7.86 12.63 2.44
C VAL A 94 8.09 11.66 3.59
N ILE A 95 7.90 10.35 3.36
CA ILE A 95 8.14 9.32 4.38
C ILE A 95 9.58 9.36 4.87
N ALA A 96 10.56 9.43 3.96
CA ALA A 96 11.98 9.48 4.33
C ALA A 96 12.32 10.75 5.12
N TYR A 97 11.81 11.93 4.71
CA TYR A 97 12.04 13.19 5.41
C TYR A 97 11.50 13.15 6.84
N GLU A 98 10.24 12.77 7.00
CA GLU A 98 9.58 12.68 8.30
C GLU A 98 10.21 11.61 9.21
N SER A 99 10.62 10.46 8.64
CA SER A 99 11.33 9.42 9.39
C SER A 99 12.66 9.94 9.95
N ILE A 100 13.44 10.65 9.11
CA ILE A 100 14.71 11.23 9.53
C ILE A 100 14.51 12.29 10.61
N ASP A 101 13.48 13.14 10.48
CA ASP A 101 13.17 14.15 11.49
C ASP A 101 12.76 13.51 12.83
N ASN A 102 11.90 12.48 12.78
CA ASN A 102 11.49 11.74 13.97
C ASN A 102 12.64 11.00 14.64
N ILE A 103 13.61 10.45 13.88
CA ILE A 103 14.83 9.82 14.45
C ILE A 103 15.66 10.84 15.23
N GLN A 104 15.70 12.10 14.80
CA GLN A 104 16.52 13.16 15.41
C GLN A 104 15.82 13.89 16.56
N THR A 105 14.51 13.84 16.63
CA THR A 105 13.70 14.56 17.63
C THR A 105 13.12 13.61 18.68
N PRO A 106 13.21 13.93 19.99
CA PRO A 106 12.59 13.10 21.02
C PRO A 106 11.07 13.07 20.86
N HIS A 107 10.51 11.90 20.71
CA HIS A 107 9.06 11.70 20.62
C HIS A 107 8.58 10.55 21.49
N LYS A 108 7.25 10.36 21.56
CA LYS A 108 6.66 9.31 22.40
C LYS A 108 6.85 7.94 21.75
N THR A 109 7.24 6.97 22.56
CA THR A 109 7.27 5.56 22.12
C THR A 109 5.92 5.08 21.63
N PRO A 110 5.88 4.19 20.62
CA PRO A 110 4.66 3.56 20.16
C PRO A 110 3.92 2.86 21.29
N LYS A 111 2.59 2.86 21.23
CA LYS A 111 1.76 2.15 22.20
C LYS A 111 1.71 0.65 21.89
N SER A 112 1.77 -0.22 22.89
CA SER A 112 1.81 -1.67 22.73
C SER A 112 0.62 -2.28 21.95
N TRP A 113 -0.56 -1.66 22.00
CA TRP A 113 -1.72 -2.14 21.25
C TRP A 113 -1.57 -2.03 19.72
N THR A 114 -0.64 -1.18 19.23
CA THR A 114 -0.33 -1.08 17.79
C THR A 114 0.21 -2.38 17.21
N LEU A 115 0.90 -3.20 18.03
CA LEU A 115 1.35 -4.53 17.63
C LEU A 115 0.18 -5.47 17.33
N ILE A 116 -0.93 -5.36 18.07
CA ILE A 116 -2.12 -6.17 17.81
C ILE A 116 -2.73 -5.78 16.46
N VAL A 117 -2.82 -4.47 16.19
CA VAL A 117 -3.32 -3.97 14.90
C VAL A 117 -2.45 -4.45 13.75
N LEU A 118 -1.12 -4.32 13.87
CA LEU A 118 -0.18 -4.82 12.86
C LEU A 118 -0.29 -6.34 12.66
N GLY A 119 -0.42 -7.11 13.73
CA GLY A 119 -0.63 -8.55 13.64
C GLY A 119 -1.87 -8.91 12.82
N VAL A 120 -2.98 -8.19 13.04
CA VAL A 120 -4.22 -8.35 12.25
C VAL A 120 -4.00 -7.96 10.79
N ILE A 121 -3.29 -6.85 10.52
CA ILE A 121 -2.98 -6.38 9.17
C ILE A 121 -2.15 -7.43 8.41
N ILE A 122 -1.08 -7.93 9.02
CA ILE A 122 -0.20 -8.96 8.44
C ILE A 122 -1.00 -10.21 8.08
N LEU A 123 -1.83 -10.68 9.00
CA LEU A 123 -2.69 -11.85 8.75
C LEU A 123 -3.67 -11.59 7.61
N TRP A 124 -4.29 -10.42 7.56
CA TRP A 124 -5.21 -10.05 6.48
C TRP A 124 -4.50 -10.01 5.12
N LYS A 125 -3.31 -9.40 5.05
CA LYS A 125 -2.52 -9.32 3.82
C LYS A 125 -2.08 -10.71 3.34
N GLU A 126 -1.66 -11.60 4.23
CA GLU A 126 -1.31 -12.99 3.87
C GLU A 126 -2.54 -13.79 3.39
N ILE A 127 -3.71 -13.61 4.03
CA ILE A 127 -4.96 -14.23 3.59
C ILE A 127 -5.36 -13.69 2.21
N SER A 128 -5.30 -12.39 2.00
CA SER A 128 -5.58 -11.73 0.72
C SER A 128 -4.66 -12.25 -0.38
N TYR A 129 -3.36 -12.34 -0.12
CA TYR A 129 -2.40 -12.96 -1.04
C TYR A 129 -2.85 -14.35 -1.47
N ARG A 130 -3.19 -15.22 -0.50
CA ARG A 130 -3.59 -16.61 -0.78
C ARG A 130 -4.88 -16.70 -1.60
N ILE A 131 -5.85 -15.84 -1.32
CA ILE A 131 -7.11 -15.77 -2.07
C ILE A 131 -6.86 -15.30 -3.50
N VAL A 132 -6.16 -14.16 -3.66
CA VAL A 132 -5.94 -13.53 -4.96
C VAL A 132 -5.03 -14.37 -5.85
N ILE A 133 -3.94 -14.97 -5.32
CA ILE A 133 -3.04 -15.84 -6.09
C ILE A 133 -3.75 -17.11 -6.58
N LYS A 134 -4.66 -17.67 -5.77
CA LYS A 134 -5.49 -18.79 -6.20
C LYS A 134 -6.42 -18.38 -7.35
N LYS A 135 -7.09 -17.23 -7.22
CA LYS A 135 -7.98 -16.70 -8.27
C LYS A 135 -7.23 -16.32 -9.54
N SER A 136 -6.03 -15.78 -9.44
CA SER A 136 -5.19 -15.48 -10.60
C SER A 136 -4.86 -16.73 -11.41
N LYS A 137 -4.60 -17.86 -10.75
CA LYS A 137 -4.36 -19.16 -11.40
C LYS A 137 -5.61 -19.72 -12.06
N GLU A 138 -6.78 -19.61 -11.41
CA GLU A 138 -8.07 -20.06 -11.93
C GLU A 138 -8.51 -19.26 -13.19
N THR A 139 -8.16 -17.98 -13.25
CA THR A 139 -8.54 -17.06 -14.33
C THR A 139 -7.44 -16.82 -15.36
N ASN A 140 -6.22 -17.37 -15.16
CA ASN A 140 -5.01 -17.05 -15.92
C ASN A 140 -4.76 -15.53 -16.04
N SER A 141 -5.13 -14.75 -15.01
CA SER A 141 -5.00 -13.30 -15.00
C SER A 141 -3.64 -12.87 -14.48
N THR A 142 -2.84 -12.20 -15.32
CA THR A 142 -1.55 -11.61 -14.93
C THR A 142 -1.73 -10.41 -13.99
N SER A 143 -2.81 -9.64 -14.14
CA SER A 143 -3.15 -8.51 -13.27
C SER A 143 -3.43 -8.98 -11.85
N LEU A 144 -4.26 -10.04 -11.67
CA LEU A 144 -4.51 -10.62 -10.35
C LEU A 144 -3.25 -11.24 -9.74
N LYS A 145 -2.35 -11.78 -10.58
CA LYS A 145 -1.06 -12.28 -10.09
C LYS A 145 -0.19 -11.16 -9.53
N ALA A 146 -0.13 -10.02 -10.21
CA ALA A 146 0.60 -8.83 -9.76
C ALA A 146 -0.01 -8.28 -8.45
N ASP A 147 -1.35 -8.16 -8.38
CA ASP A 147 -2.09 -7.74 -7.17
C ASP A 147 -1.81 -8.66 -5.97
N ALA A 148 -1.76 -9.99 -6.18
CA ALA A 148 -1.40 -10.93 -5.14
C ALA A 148 0.02 -10.66 -4.59
N TRP A 149 1.01 -10.50 -5.47
CA TRP A 149 2.38 -10.21 -5.03
C TRP A 149 2.50 -8.87 -4.32
N HIS A 150 1.70 -7.88 -4.72
CA HIS A 150 1.59 -6.61 -4.00
C HIS A 150 1.12 -6.82 -2.56
N HIS A 151 0.04 -7.56 -2.32
CA HIS A 151 -0.39 -7.91 -0.96
C HIS A 151 0.70 -8.58 -0.13
N ARG A 152 1.54 -9.42 -0.76
CA ARG A 152 2.64 -10.07 -0.06
C ARG A 152 3.79 -9.10 0.26
N SER A 153 4.08 -8.17 -0.63
CA SER A 153 5.05 -7.10 -0.39
C SER A 153 4.61 -6.25 0.81
N ASP A 154 3.35 -5.82 0.84
CA ASP A 154 2.80 -5.05 1.96
C ASP A 154 2.81 -5.83 3.29
N ALA A 155 2.65 -7.16 3.26
CA ALA A 155 2.80 -7.97 4.47
C ALA A 155 4.23 -7.92 5.00
N ILE A 156 5.23 -7.89 4.12
CA ILE A 156 6.65 -7.80 4.50
C ILE A 156 6.96 -6.43 5.12
N THR A 157 6.50 -5.32 4.53
CA THR A 157 6.68 -3.97 5.10
C THR A 157 6.00 -3.85 6.46
N SER A 158 4.78 -4.36 6.60
CA SER A 158 4.09 -4.40 7.90
C SER A 158 4.81 -5.27 8.95
N ILE A 159 5.51 -6.35 8.55
CA ILE A 159 6.37 -7.14 9.45
C ILE A 159 7.58 -6.31 9.91
N MET A 160 8.20 -5.52 9.03
CA MET A 160 9.30 -4.65 9.41
C MET A 160 8.86 -3.60 10.43
N ALA A 161 7.69 -2.97 10.22
CA ALA A 161 7.07 -2.07 11.19
C ALA A 161 6.78 -2.77 12.53
N PHE A 162 6.29 -4.02 12.52
CA PHE A 162 6.06 -4.81 13.71
C PHE A 162 7.36 -5.07 14.49
N ILE A 163 8.44 -5.38 13.80
CA ILE A 163 9.77 -5.59 14.41
C ILE A 163 10.26 -4.27 15.01
N GLY A 164 10.19 -3.14 14.28
CA GLY A 164 10.61 -1.83 14.78
C GLY A 164 9.90 -1.42 16.06
N ILE A 165 8.55 -1.51 16.07
CA ILE A 165 7.75 -1.20 17.26
C ILE A 165 8.07 -2.17 18.41
N SER A 166 8.27 -3.47 18.11
CA SER A 166 8.64 -4.45 19.14
C SER A 166 9.97 -4.11 19.80
N ILE A 167 10.96 -3.69 19.01
CA ILE A 167 12.27 -3.25 19.52
C ILE A 167 12.11 -2.03 20.43
N ALA A 168 11.37 -1.00 19.98
CA ALA A 168 11.09 0.21 20.74
C ALA A 168 10.43 -0.10 22.10
N LEU A 169 9.47 -1.03 22.13
CA LEU A 169 8.73 -1.41 23.34
C LEU A 169 9.53 -2.29 24.30
N ILE A 170 10.34 -3.23 23.78
CA ILE A 170 11.08 -4.20 24.61
C ILE A 170 12.32 -3.55 25.23
N PHE A 171 13.07 -2.79 24.44
CA PHE A 171 14.34 -2.21 24.90
C PHE A 171 14.16 -0.82 25.53
N GLY A 172 13.06 -0.12 25.23
CA GLY A 172 12.71 1.15 25.88
C GLY A 172 13.72 2.27 25.60
N LYS A 173 14.24 2.91 26.68
CA LYS A 173 15.14 4.07 26.57
C LYS A 173 16.34 3.84 25.66
N GLY A 174 16.46 4.68 24.62
CA GLY A 174 17.53 4.62 23.62
C GLY A 174 17.14 3.86 22.33
N TYR A 175 15.97 3.22 22.30
CA TYR A 175 15.43 2.51 21.12
C TYR A 175 14.06 3.03 20.70
N GLU A 176 13.66 4.21 21.22
CA GLU A 176 12.34 4.82 20.94
C GLU A 176 12.13 5.07 19.46
N THR A 177 13.20 5.27 18.70
CA THR A 177 13.18 5.57 17.27
C THR A 177 13.25 4.32 16.37
N ALA A 178 13.19 3.12 16.95
CA ALA A 178 13.33 1.90 16.16
C ALA A 178 12.17 1.70 15.16
N ASP A 179 10.96 2.23 15.42
CA ASP A 179 9.86 2.21 14.47
C ASP A 179 10.04 3.24 13.34
N ASP A 180 10.70 4.38 13.59
CA ASP A 180 11.05 5.36 12.55
C ASP A 180 12.09 4.79 11.59
N TRP A 181 13.07 4.05 12.11
CA TRP A 181 14.00 3.29 11.27
C TRP A 181 13.30 2.23 10.43
N ALA A 182 12.29 1.57 10.99
CA ALA A 182 11.48 0.61 10.22
C ALA A 182 10.63 1.28 9.13
N ALA A 183 10.22 2.53 9.33
CA ALA A 183 9.51 3.31 8.32
C ALA A 183 10.41 3.77 7.16
N LEU A 184 11.73 3.88 7.40
CA LEU A 184 12.71 4.30 6.40
C LEU A 184 13.12 3.17 5.43
N ILE A 185 12.89 1.91 5.81
CA ILE A 185 13.25 0.70 5.03
C ILE A 185 12.15 0.28 4.08
#